data_e49c4b96e545aeab35a4d519de7f655a
#
_entry.id   e49c4b96e545aeab35a4d519de7f655a
#
_cell.length_a   1.000
_cell.length_b   1.000
_cell.length_c   1.000
_cell.angle_alpha   90.00
_cell.angle_beta   90.00
_cell.angle_gamma   90.00
#
_symmetry.space_group_name_H-M   'P 1'
#
loop_
_entity.id
_entity.type
_entity.pdbx_description
1 polymer ?
#
loop_
_entity_poly.entity_id
_entity_poly.type
_entity_poly.pdbx_seq_one_letter_code
_entity_poly.pdbx_strand_id
1 'polypeptide(L)'
;MIRMTAAAAATALMVGTAFAQSGIPPELFDNTRRVAGDSLIVCFDQTSLSRHFDQAIAEAIGDALFLEVKVIEGFGGFPLNGEGFVDELSLAMNNSCDMFMGISVSVNSPISEAFAVTRPYASVPFVVAVNNTEWQSLSDVPKDLRLGTAMASLGELNLINWNLQQPEDQRWRRLPYPDPNLMATRVLDGTLGGMILWQPVLAQLQREREDAKALRTVASQPLPESMVRVGALVSSRNTFLRDQVDQAIDALVADGSIAAIMDEFGYTGHAGE
;
A
#
# COMPACT_ATOMS: atom_id res chain seq x y z
N MET A 1 36.75 -45.21 -54.88
CA MET A 1 35.72 -44.15 -54.73
C MET A 1 34.88 -44.47 -53.54
N ILE A 2 35.20 -43.84 -52.42
CA ILE A 2 34.49 -44.04 -51.16
C ILE A 2 33.75 -42.73 -50.85
N ARG A 3 32.41 -42.76 -50.85
CA ARG A 3 31.58 -41.63 -50.49
C ARG A 3 31.38 -41.64 -49.01
N MET A 4 31.91 -40.60 -48.28
CA MET A 4 31.61 -40.30 -46.90
C MET A 4 30.35 -39.44 -46.85
N THR A 5 29.29 -39.95 -46.21
CA THR A 5 28.11 -39.23 -45.90
C THR A 5 28.27 -38.63 -44.44
N ALA A 6 28.31 -37.31 -44.34
CA ALA A 6 28.32 -36.61 -43.06
C ALA A 6 26.90 -36.52 -42.56
N ALA A 7 26.66 -37.07 -41.36
CA ALA A 7 25.42 -36.92 -40.61
C ALA A 7 25.55 -35.66 -39.73
N ALA A 8 24.73 -34.65 -39.99
CA ALA A 8 24.60 -33.47 -39.11
C ALA A 8 23.63 -33.78 -37.99
N ALA A 9 24.14 -33.83 -36.76
CA ALA A 9 23.31 -33.92 -35.55
C ALA A 9 22.83 -32.51 -35.17
N ALA A 10 21.53 -32.25 -35.29
CA ALA A 10 20.89 -31.03 -34.82
C ALA A 10 20.57 -31.18 -33.32
N THR A 11 21.33 -30.47 -32.48
CA THR A 11 21.08 -30.39 -31.05
C THR A 11 19.99 -29.31 -30.80
N ALA A 12 18.78 -29.73 -30.53
CA ALA A 12 17.71 -28.83 -30.14
C ALA A 12 17.94 -28.39 -28.66
N LEU A 13 18.33 -27.13 -28.47
CA LEU A 13 18.33 -26.49 -27.17
C LEU A 13 16.89 -26.25 -26.75
N MET A 14 16.36 -27.06 -25.83
CA MET A 14 15.14 -26.76 -25.12
C MET A 14 15.46 -25.65 -24.10
N VAL A 15 15.07 -24.43 -24.41
CA VAL A 15 15.00 -23.34 -23.46
C VAL A 15 13.78 -23.63 -22.57
N GLY A 16 14.00 -24.29 -21.45
CA GLY A 16 12.99 -24.41 -20.40
C GLY A 16 12.78 -23.04 -19.77
N THR A 17 11.60 -22.46 -19.94
CA THR A 17 11.15 -21.33 -19.13
C THR A 17 11.05 -21.81 -17.69
N ALA A 18 12.03 -21.45 -16.87
CA ALA A 18 11.93 -21.59 -15.42
C ALA A 18 10.84 -20.63 -14.94
N PHE A 19 9.61 -21.11 -14.79
CA PHE A 19 8.65 -20.44 -13.92
C PHE A 19 9.24 -20.50 -12.52
N ALA A 20 9.42 -19.34 -11.88
CA ALA A 20 9.70 -19.28 -10.46
C ALA A 20 8.51 -19.95 -9.75
N GLN A 21 8.66 -21.21 -9.40
CA GLN A 21 7.69 -21.90 -8.56
C GLN A 21 7.82 -21.26 -7.17
N SER A 22 6.71 -20.79 -6.63
CA SER A 22 6.63 -20.44 -5.21
C SER A 22 7.19 -21.63 -4.43
N GLY A 23 8.08 -21.37 -3.47
CA GLY A 23 8.70 -22.43 -2.66
C GLY A 23 7.73 -23.21 -1.77
N ILE A 24 6.43 -22.88 -1.84
CA ILE A 24 5.36 -23.47 -1.03
C ILE A 24 4.81 -24.72 -1.74
N PRO A 25 4.82 -25.89 -1.08
CA PRO A 25 4.22 -27.11 -1.61
C PRO A 25 2.74 -26.90 -1.97
N PRO A 26 2.27 -27.46 -3.11
CA PRO A 26 0.87 -27.31 -3.56
C PRO A 26 -0.15 -27.76 -2.51
N GLU A 27 0.20 -28.74 -1.66
CA GLU A 27 -0.66 -29.25 -0.61
C GLU A 27 -1.02 -28.20 0.44
N LEU A 28 -0.17 -27.22 0.65
CA LEU A 28 -0.45 -26.09 1.58
C LEU A 28 -1.44 -25.08 1.00
N PHE A 29 -1.61 -25.07 -0.32
CA PHE A 29 -2.65 -24.26 -0.98
C PHE A 29 -4.02 -24.94 -1.01
N ASP A 30 -4.07 -26.25 -0.80
CA ASP A 30 -5.33 -27.02 -0.80
C ASP A 30 -5.98 -27.12 0.57
N ASN A 31 -5.43 -26.48 1.58
CA ASN A 31 -6.04 -26.44 2.89
C ASN A 31 -7.33 -25.64 2.82
N THR A 32 -8.46 -26.36 2.66
CA THR A 32 -9.79 -25.77 2.65
C THR A 32 -10.21 -25.44 4.08
N ARG A 33 -9.65 -24.35 4.60
CA ARG A 33 -10.16 -23.78 5.82
C ARG A 33 -11.60 -23.36 5.59
N ARG A 34 -12.51 -23.96 6.34
CA ARG A 34 -13.90 -23.50 6.36
C ARG A 34 -13.93 -22.19 7.16
N VAL A 35 -14.54 -21.16 6.58
CA VAL A 35 -14.94 -19.98 7.37
C VAL A 35 -15.74 -20.51 8.55
N ALA A 36 -15.23 -20.32 9.76
CA ALA A 36 -15.79 -20.95 10.94
C ALA A 36 -16.94 -20.08 11.46
N GLY A 37 -18.16 -20.45 11.07
CA GLY A 37 -19.36 -19.97 11.71
C GLY A 37 -19.64 -18.47 11.55
N ASP A 38 -19.62 -17.75 12.64
CA ASP A 38 -20.03 -16.34 12.80
C ASP A 38 -18.84 -15.36 12.94
N SER A 39 -17.63 -15.78 12.60
CA SER A 39 -16.44 -14.95 12.74
C SER A 39 -15.71 -14.71 11.41
N LEU A 40 -15.19 -13.50 11.25
CA LEU A 40 -14.31 -13.08 10.16
C LEU A 40 -12.89 -12.90 10.72
N ILE A 41 -11.95 -13.71 10.26
CA ILE A 41 -10.56 -13.64 10.74
C ILE A 41 -9.76 -12.76 9.82
N VAL A 42 -9.22 -11.67 10.39
CA VAL A 42 -8.56 -10.61 9.65
C VAL A 42 -7.09 -10.52 10.04
N CYS A 43 -6.25 -10.37 9.04
CA CYS A 43 -4.81 -10.16 9.17
C CYS A 43 -4.40 -8.79 8.64
N PHE A 44 -3.33 -8.26 9.21
CA PHE A 44 -2.70 -6.99 8.83
C PHE A 44 -1.19 -7.17 8.74
N ASP A 45 -0.54 -6.35 7.94
CA ASP A 45 0.90 -6.16 8.09
C ASP A 45 1.17 -5.43 9.41
N GLN A 46 1.99 -6.03 10.29
CA GLN A 46 2.36 -5.44 11.58
C GLN A 46 3.08 -4.10 11.44
N THR A 47 3.74 -3.86 10.32
CA THR A 47 4.47 -2.63 10.03
C THR A 47 3.62 -1.58 9.33
N SER A 48 2.35 -1.90 9.02
CA SER A 48 1.44 -0.96 8.37
C SER A 48 1.14 0.22 9.28
N LEU A 49 1.40 1.43 8.76
CA LEU A 49 1.12 2.69 9.46
C LEU A 49 -0.39 3.01 9.50
N SER A 50 -1.20 2.34 8.67
CA SER A 50 -2.66 2.46 8.65
C SER A 50 -3.37 1.35 9.45
N ARG A 51 -2.66 0.47 10.15
CA ARG A 51 -3.21 -0.72 10.81
C ARG A 51 -4.46 -0.44 11.65
N HIS A 52 -4.43 0.58 12.49
CA HIS A 52 -5.58 0.89 13.36
C HIS A 52 -6.80 1.36 12.57
N PHE A 53 -6.58 2.14 11.52
CA PHE A 53 -7.63 2.52 10.58
C PHE A 53 -8.20 1.30 9.85
N ASP A 54 -7.33 0.45 9.30
CA ASP A 54 -7.73 -0.77 8.59
C ASP A 54 -8.48 -1.74 9.51
N GLN A 55 -8.13 -1.77 10.80
CA GLN A 55 -8.86 -2.55 11.79
C GLN A 55 -10.26 -1.99 12.03
N ALA A 56 -10.41 -0.67 12.19
CA ALA A 56 -11.72 -0.04 12.35
C ALA A 56 -12.63 -0.30 11.14
N ILE A 57 -12.06 -0.27 9.93
CA ILE A 57 -12.78 -0.64 8.70
C ILE A 57 -13.18 -2.12 8.72
N ALA A 58 -12.29 -3.02 9.14
CA ALA A 58 -12.60 -4.45 9.24
C ALA A 58 -13.73 -4.73 10.23
N GLU A 59 -13.72 -4.04 11.38
CA GLU A 59 -14.78 -4.12 12.39
C GLU A 59 -16.11 -3.63 11.82
N ALA A 60 -16.13 -2.51 11.11
CA ALA A 60 -17.34 -2.01 10.44
C ALA A 60 -17.87 -2.99 9.38
N ILE A 61 -16.99 -3.62 8.60
CA ILE A 61 -17.36 -4.67 7.63
C ILE A 61 -17.95 -5.88 8.38
N GLY A 62 -17.32 -6.31 9.46
CA GLY A 62 -17.82 -7.41 10.28
C GLY A 62 -19.23 -7.14 10.82
N ASP A 63 -19.43 -5.96 11.38
CA ASP A 63 -20.74 -5.52 11.90
C ASP A 63 -21.82 -5.52 10.80
N ALA A 64 -21.49 -4.99 9.61
CA ALA A 64 -22.40 -4.98 8.47
C ALA A 64 -22.77 -6.40 7.98
N LEU A 65 -21.87 -7.38 8.17
CA LEU A 65 -22.08 -8.79 7.82
C LEU A 65 -22.58 -9.65 8.98
N PHE A 66 -22.80 -9.07 10.16
CA PHE A 66 -23.13 -9.79 11.40
C PHE A 66 -22.09 -10.87 11.77
N LEU A 67 -20.79 -10.56 11.54
CA LEU A 67 -19.67 -11.43 11.86
C LEU A 67 -18.81 -10.82 12.97
N GLU A 68 -18.36 -11.63 13.92
CA GLU A 68 -17.36 -11.24 14.90
C GLU A 68 -15.98 -11.13 14.23
N VAL A 69 -15.35 -9.96 14.28
CA VAL A 69 -13.99 -9.79 13.73
C VAL A 69 -12.96 -10.31 14.73
N LYS A 70 -12.11 -11.23 14.27
CA LYS A 70 -10.98 -11.76 15.02
C LYS A 70 -9.68 -11.37 14.33
N VAL A 71 -8.85 -10.60 15.01
CA VAL A 71 -7.55 -10.18 14.51
C VAL A 71 -6.51 -11.23 14.83
N ILE A 72 -5.76 -11.67 13.80
CA ILE A 72 -4.56 -12.48 14.01
C ILE A 72 -3.34 -11.58 13.97
N GLU A 73 -2.60 -11.60 15.08
CA GLU A 73 -1.32 -10.94 15.19
C GLU A 73 -0.20 -11.88 14.75
N GLY A 74 0.91 -11.32 14.29
CA GLY A 74 2.10 -12.11 13.97
C GLY A 74 2.44 -12.24 12.49
N PHE A 75 1.63 -11.66 11.60
CA PHE A 75 1.99 -11.54 10.19
C PHE A 75 2.69 -10.19 9.95
N GLY A 76 3.79 -10.21 9.18
CA GLY A 76 4.44 -8.99 8.74
C GLY A 76 5.89 -8.84 9.21
N GLY A 77 6.44 -7.65 8.98
CA GLY A 77 7.86 -7.36 9.18
C GLY A 77 8.68 -7.56 7.91
N PHE A 78 8.04 -7.97 6.82
CA PHE A 78 8.63 -8.05 5.49
C PHE A 78 8.25 -6.82 4.67
N PRO A 79 9.16 -6.29 3.84
CA PRO A 79 8.77 -5.30 2.84
C PRO A 79 7.66 -5.87 1.96
N LEU A 80 6.57 -5.13 1.74
CA LEU A 80 5.44 -5.53 0.91
C LEU A 80 5.83 -5.96 -0.52
N ASN A 81 7.03 -5.60 -0.97
CA ASN A 81 7.62 -5.99 -2.26
C ASN A 81 8.88 -6.85 -2.08
N GLY A 82 9.16 -7.37 -0.89
CA GLY A 82 10.30 -8.22 -0.61
C GLY A 82 10.12 -9.66 -1.12
N GLU A 83 11.22 -10.34 -1.37
CA GLU A 83 11.19 -11.78 -1.59
C GLU A 83 10.56 -12.47 -0.37
N GLY A 84 9.62 -13.38 -0.62
CA GLY A 84 8.91 -14.13 0.44
C GLY A 84 7.60 -13.49 0.92
N PHE A 85 7.31 -12.20 0.65
CA PHE A 85 6.05 -11.60 1.07
C PHE A 85 4.82 -12.36 0.54
N VAL A 86 4.80 -12.69 -0.76
CA VAL A 86 3.68 -13.41 -1.38
C VAL A 86 3.55 -14.83 -0.80
N ASP A 87 4.66 -15.47 -0.46
CA ASP A 87 4.68 -16.81 0.14
C ASP A 87 4.11 -16.77 1.57
N GLU A 88 4.57 -15.84 2.39
CA GLU A 88 4.06 -15.63 3.75
C GLU A 88 2.58 -15.24 3.74
N LEU A 89 2.18 -14.33 2.85
CA LEU A 89 0.79 -13.96 2.67
C LEU A 89 -0.07 -15.17 2.27
N SER A 90 0.45 -16.01 1.37
CA SER A 90 -0.24 -17.23 0.93
C SER A 90 -0.43 -18.20 2.08
N LEU A 91 0.60 -18.39 2.92
CA LEU A 91 0.49 -19.23 4.11
C LEU A 91 -0.53 -18.67 5.11
N ALA A 92 -0.49 -17.38 5.38
CA ALA A 92 -1.42 -16.72 6.29
C ALA A 92 -2.88 -16.84 5.80
N MET A 93 -3.14 -16.53 4.53
CA MET A 93 -4.47 -16.58 3.93
C MET A 93 -5.04 -17.99 3.81
N ASN A 94 -4.18 -19.01 3.63
CA ASN A 94 -4.64 -20.40 3.55
C ASN A 94 -4.91 -21.01 4.93
N ASN A 95 -4.12 -20.64 5.94
CA ASN A 95 -4.14 -21.32 7.22
C ASN A 95 -4.80 -20.51 8.35
N SER A 96 -4.80 -19.20 8.26
CA SER A 96 -5.12 -18.36 9.41
C SER A 96 -6.13 -17.26 9.12
N CYS A 97 -6.08 -16.61 7.96
CA CYS A 97 -6.85 -15.41 7.67
C CYS A 97 -7.92 -15.66 6.61
N ASP A 98 -9.09 -15.04 6.78
CA ASP A 98 -10.12 -14.96 5.75
C ASP A 98 -9.92 -13.73 4.87
N MET A 99 -9.37 -12.66 5.46
CA MET A 99 -9.14 -11.38 4.80
C MET A 99 -7.83 -10.73 5.29
N PHE A 100 -7.08 -10.13 4.37
CA PHE A 100 -5.89 -9.34 4.67
C PHE A 100 -6.13 -7.88 4.26
N MET A 101 -6.02 -6.95 5.22
CA MET A 101 -6.37 -5.55 5.06
C MET A 101 -5.18 -4.66 4.71
N GLY A 102 -5.46 -3.44 4.26
CA GLY A 102 -4.43 -2.40 4.08
C GLY A 102 -3.62 -2.55 2.79
N ILE A 103 -4.17 -3.21 1.78
CA ILE A 103 -3.50 -3.42 0.50
C ILE A 103 -3.81 -2.28 -0.46
N SER A 104 -2.75 -1.77 -1.11
CA SER A 104 -2.92 -0.84 -2.24
C SER A 104 -3.55 -1.57 -3.42
N VAL A 105 -4.73 -1.12 -3.81
CA VAL A 105 -5.49 -1.67 -4.93
C VAL A 105 -5.13 -0.92 -6.20
N SER A 106 -4.39 -1.55 -7.10
CA SER A 106 -4.17 -1.03 -8.45
C SER A 106 -4.53 -2.07 -9.49
N VAL A 107 -4.96 -1.60 -10.67
CA VAL A 107 -5.34 -2.47 -11.79
C VAL A 107 -4.20 -3.41 -12.22
N ASN A 108 -2.95 -3.02 -11.93
CA ASN A 108 -1.73 -3.77 -12.27
C ASN A 108 -0.99 -4.25 -11.02
N SER A 109 -1.68 -4.45 -9.91
CA SER A 109 -1.04 -4.95 -8.69
C SER A 109 -0.44 -6.35 -8.96
N PRO A 110 0.85 -6.58 -8.69
CA PRO A 110 1.49 -7.87 -8.92
C PRO A 110 1.13 -8.89 -7.83
N ILE A 111 -0.17 -8.97 -7.51
CA ILE A 111 -0.68 -9.92 -6.53
C ILE A 111 -0.90 -11.26 -7.24
N SER A 112 -0.56 -12.35 -6.56
CA SER A 112 -0.74 -13.71 -7.07
C SER A 112 -2.20 -13.98 -7.48
N GLU A 113 -2.41 -14.82 -8.50
CA GLU A 113 -3.73 -15.31 -8.92
C GLU A 113 -4.49 -16.06 -7.81
N ALA A 114 -3.79 -16.44 -6.72
CA ALA A 114 -4.41 -17.05 -5.55
C ALA A 114 -5.32 -16.09 -4.76
N PHE A 115 -5.19 -14.78 -5.00
CA PHE A 115 -5.94 -13.75 -4.26
C PHE A 115 -6.82 -12.91 -5.17
N ALA A 116 -7.95 -12.52 -4.63
CA ALA A 116 -8.83 -11.50 -5.21
C ALA A 116 -8.77 -10.25 -4.33
N VAL A 117 -8.73 -9.10 -4.97
CA VAL A 117 -8.78 -7.80 -4.31
C VAL A 117 -10.24 -7.41 -4.17
N THR A 118 -10.61 -6.85 -3.02
CA THR A 118 -11.92 -6.24 -2.80
C THR A 118 -12.02 -4.89 -3.51
N ARG A 119 -13.21 -4.31 -3.53
CA ARG A 119 -13.34 -2.87 -3.79
C ARG A 119 -12.51 -2.08 -2.80
N PRO A 120 -11.95 -0.94 -3.20
CA PRO A 120 -11.27 -0.07 -2.25
C PRO A 120 -12.29 0.47 -1.22
N TYR A 121 -11.91 0.48 0.04
CA TYR A 121 -12.71 1.13 1.08
C TYR A 121 -12.30 2.58 1.31
N ALA A 122 -11.08 2.97 0.91
CA ALA A 122 -10.59 4.34 0.99
C ALA A 122 -9.63 4.66 -0.15
N SER A 123 -9.63 5.93 -0.56
CA SER A 123 -8.65 6.51 -1.47
C SER A 123 -7.97 7.68 -0.77
N VAL A 124 -6.66 7.57 -0.50
CA VAL A 124 -5.92 8.49 0.37
C VAL A 124 -4.70 9.06 -0.38
N PRO A 125 -4.48 10.40 -0.32
CA PRO A 125 -3.45 11.05 -1.12
C PRO A 125 -2.04 10.89 -0.56
N PHE A 126 -1.05 11.05 -1.44
CA PHE A 126 0.25 11.57 -1.06
C PHE A 126 0.16 13.08 -0.94
N VAL A 127 0.75 13.63 0.10
CA VAL A 127 0.70 15.06 0.42
C VAL A 127 2.10 15.67 0.50
N VAL A 128 2.15 16.97 0.28
CA VAL A 128 3.31 17.79 0.59
C VAL A 128 3.07 18.47 1.93
N ALA A 129 3.91 18.20 2.92
CA ALA A 129 3.83 18.82 4.23
C ALA A 129 5.02 19.79 4.46
N VAL A 130 4.71 20.97 4.97
CA VAL A 130 5.67 22.06 5.24
C VAL A 130 5.46 22.65 6.63
N ASN A 131 6.47 23.32 7.16
CA ASN A 131 6.37 24.09 8.42
C ASN A 131 6.23 25.61 8.20
N ASN A 132 6.32 26.06 6.95
CA ASN A 132 6.19 27.48 6.61
C ASN A 132 4.72 27.84 6.35
N THR A 133 4.21 28.86 7.06
CA THR A 133 2.80 29.28 7.00
C THR A 133 2.45 30.12 5.75
N GLU A 134 3.43 30.66 5.06
CA GLU A 134 3.23 31.51 3.88
C GLU A 134 3.09 30.69 2.59
N TRP A 135 3.68 29.49 2.55
CA TRP A 135 3.63 28.65 1.36
C TRP A 135 2.26 27.99 1.20
N GLN A 136 1.68 28.05 0.01
CA GLN A 136 0.38 27.48 -0.31
C GLN A 136 0.51 26.23 -1.20
N SER A 137 1.65 26.08 -1.88
CA SER A 137 1.93 24.99 -2.81
C SER A 137 3.38 24.57 -2.74
N LEU A 138 3.70 23.41 -3.29
CA LEU A 138 5.09 22.97 -3.47
C LEU A 138 5.88 23.97 -4.33
N SER A 139 5.21 24.69 -5.25
CA SER A 139 5.87 25.71 -6.09
C SER A 139 6.49 26.85 -5.26
N ASP A 140 5.95 27.13 -4.08
CA ASP A 140 6.44 28.19 -3.19
C ASP A 140 7.69 27.77 -2.40
N VAL A 141 8.00 26.47 -2.38
CA VAL A 141 9.22 25.97 -1.71
C VAL A 141 10.44 26.32 -2.56
N PRO A 142 11.41 27.11 -2.03
CA PRO A 142 12.63 27.47 -2.75
C PRO A 142 13.42 26.24 -3.25
N LYS A 143 13.99 26.34 -4.45
CA LYS A 143 14.70 25.23 -5.11
C LYS A 143 16.05 24.90 -4.47
N ASP A 144 16.62 25.81 -3.70
CA ASP A 144 17.83 25.58 -2.91
C ASP A 144 17.58 24.77 -1.64
N LEU A 145 16.33 24.74 -1.16
CA LEU A 145 15.92 23.86 -0.08
C LEU A 145 15.71 22.42 -0.58
N ARG A 146 16.04 21.47 0.28
CA ARG A 146 15.86 20.05 0.00
C ARG A 146 14.46 19.60 0.37
N LEU A 147 13.92 18.64 -0.39
CA LEU A 147 12.67 17.97 -0.05
C LEU A 147 12.94 16.58 0.50
N GLY A 148 12.36 16.28 1.65
CA GLY A 148 12.30 14.92 2.18
C GLY A 148 11.27 14.09 1.39
N THR A 149 11.57 12.82 1.14
CA THR A 149 10.62 11.89 0.54
C THR A 149 10.59 10.60 1.34
N ALA A 150 9.41 10.03 1.55
CA ALA A 150 9.32 8.66 2.06
C ALA A 150 9.97 7.71 1.04
N MET A 151 10.98 6.96 1.50
CA MET A 151 11.80 6.10 0.63
C MET A 151 10.93 5.06 -0.10
N ALA A 152 11.19 4.86 -1.38
CA ALA A 152 10.51 3.90 -2.25
C ALA A 152 8.98 4.12 -2.38
N SER A 153 8.50 5.33 -2.08
CA SER A 153 7.09 5.69 -2.18
C SER A 153 6.71 6.20 -3.57
N LEU A 154 5.39 6.15 -3.88
CA LEU A 154 4.84 6.75 -5.08
C LEU A 154 5.08 8.28 -5.11
N GLY A 155 5.01 8.94 -3.96
CA GLY A 155 5.31 10.39 -3.86
C GLY A 155 6.76 10.71 -4.24
N GLU A 156 7.71 9.87 -3.83
CA GLU A 156 9.10 9.97 -4.25
C GLU A 156 9.26 9.77 -5.76
N LEU A 157 8.63 8.75 -6.32
CA LEU A 157 8.68 8.46 -7.75
C LEU A 157 8.14 9.63 -8.59
N ASN A 158 7.06 10.26 -8.15
CA ASN A 158 6.49 11.42 -8.81
C ASN A 158 7.44 12.62 -8.82
N LEU A 159 8.11 12.89 -7.70
CA LEU A 159 9.13 13.94 -7.64
C LEU A 159 10.31 13.63 -8.57
N ILE A 160 10.77 12.38 -8.61
CA ILE A 160 11.84 11.94 -9.53
C ILE A 160 11.43 12.18 -10.98
N ASN A 161 10.25 11.70 -11.37
CA ASN A 161 9.74 11.81 -12.75
C ASN A 161 9.56 13.27 -13.15
N TRP A 162 9.04 14.11 -12.27
CA TRP A 162 8.90 15.53 -12.52
C TRP A 162 10.28 16.19 -12.68
N ASN A 163 11.23 15.95 -11.77
CA ASN A 163 12.57 16.49 -11.84
C ASN A 163 13.29 16.12 -13.14
N LEU A 164 13.11 14.89 -13.65
CA LEU A 164 13.73 14.46 -14.91
C LEU A 164 13.28 15.28 -16.12
N GLN A 165 12.09 15.90 -16.05
CA GLN A 165 11.52 16.72 -17.10
C GLN A 165 11.91 18.20 -16.99
N GLN A 166 12.57 18.61 -15.89
CA GLN A 166 12.93 20.00 -15.65
C GLN A 166 14.41 20.28 -15.92
N PRO A 167 14.77 21.52 -16.31
CA PRO A 167 16.13 22.00 -16.28
C PRO A 167 16.75 21.86 -14.87
N GLU A 168 18.05 21.69 -14.78
CA GLU A 168 18.74 21.38 -13.52
C GLU A 168 18.51 22.43 -12.43
N ASP A 169 18.48 23.69 -12.78
CA ASP A 169 18.25 24.84 -11.90
C ASP A 169 16.81 24.91 -11.35
N GLN A 170 15.88 24.18 -11.94
CA GLN A 170 14.46 24.12 -11.52
C GLN A 170 14.12 22.87 -10.74
N ARG A 171 15.09 21.96 -10.51
CA ARG A 171 14.88 20.72 -9.78
C ARG A 171 15.00 20.94 -8.28
N TRP A 172 14.11 20.31 -7.51
CA TRP A 172 14.32 20.17 -6.08
C TRP A 172 15.33 19.06 -5.78
N ARG A 173 16.22 19.30 -4.85
CA ARG A 173 17.11 18.25 -4.35
C ARG A 173 16.34 17.35 -3.40
N ARG A 174 16.23 16.08 -3.77
CA ARG A 174 15.55 15.05 -3.00
C ARG A 174 16.46 14.42 -1.95
N LEU A 175 15.93 14.19 -0.74
CA LEU A 175 16.52 13.35 0.29
C LEU A 175 15.51 12.26 0.71
N PRO A 176 15.80 10.97 0.41
CA PRO A 176 14.94 9.87 0.82
C PRO A 176 15.15 9.54 2.30
N TYR A 177 14.04 9.32 3.01
CA TYR A 177 14.01 8.95 4.41
C TYR A 177 13.25 7.63 4.60
N PRO A 178 13.86 6.63 5.26
CA PRO A 178 13.13 5.43 5.70
C PRO A 178 12.31 5.69 6.97
N ASP A 179 12.69 6.69 7.78
CA ASP A 179 12.04 7.06 9.03
C ASP A 179 11.27 8.38 8.86
N PRO A 180 9.94 8.37 8.92
CA PRO A 180 9.13 9.56 8.81
C PRO A 180 9.28 10.51 10.02
N ASN A 181 9.62 10.01 11.21
CA ASN A 181 9.87 10.83 12.40
C ASN A 181 11.10 11.71 12.22
N LEU A 182 12.20 11.13 11.70
CA LEU A 182 13.39 11.90 11.39
C LEU A 182 13.11 12.91 10.28
N MET A 183 12.37 12.53 9.24
CA MET A 183 12.02 13.43 8.14
C MET A 183 11.19 14.62 8.66
N ALA A 184 10.18 14.38 9.50
CA ALA A 184 9.38 15.44 10.12
C ALA A 184 10.25 16.39 10.97
N THR A 185 11.17 15.85 11.78
CA THR A 185 12.11 16.65 12.56
C THR A 185 12.94 17.58 11.67
N ARG A 186 13.37 17.11 10.50
CA ARG A 186 14.16 17.93 9.54
C ARG A 186 13.35 19.00 8.83
N VAL A 187 12.03 18.82 8.70
CA VAL A 187 11.14 19.90 8.21
C VAL A 187 10.93 20.94 9.32
N LEU A 188 10.73 20.49 10.55
CA LEU A 188 10.49 21.37 11.70
C LEU A 188 11.72 22.23 12.06
N ASP A 189 12.92 21.68 11.92
CA ASP A 189 14.18 22.42 12.20
C ASP A 189 14.65 23.27 10.99
N GLY A 190 13.93 23.26 9.86
CA GLY A 190 14.24 24.03 8.66
C GLY A 190 15.35 23.44 7.78
N THR A 191 15.90 22.27 8.10
CA THR A 191 16.89 21.56 7.25
C THR A 191 16.27 21.13 5.91
N LEU A 192 14.98 20.81 5.91
CA LEU A 192 14.19 20.53 4.73
C LEU A 192 13.14 21.63 4.53
N GLY A 193 12.89 22.01 3.27
CA GLY A 193 11.81 22.92 2.91
C GLY A 193 10.42 22.30 3.03
N GLY A 194 10.36 20.98 2.97
CA GLY A 194 9.11 20.21 3.11
C GLY A 194 9.39 18.73 2.93
N MET A 195 8.32 17.94 3.06
CA MET A 195 8.35 16.49 2.86
C MET A 195 7.17 16.01 2.05
N ILE A 196 7.40 14.94 1.29
CA ILE A 196 6.38 14.25 0.49
C ILE A 196 6.18 12.87 1.10
N LEU A 197 4.97 12.61 1.58
CA LEU A 197 4.64 11.35 2.24
C LEU A 197 3.17 11.00 2.06
N TRP A 198 2.82 9.76 2.35
CA TRP A 198 1.43 9.33 2.38
C TRP A 198 0.69 10.00 3.54
N GLN A 199 -0.51 10.52 3.29
CA GLN A 199 -1.23 11.34 4.25
C GLN A 199 -1.51 10.65 5.60
N PRO A 200 -1.84 9.34 5.67
CA PRO A 200 -1.95 8.62 6.94
C PRO A 200 -0.72 8.67 7.83
N VAL A 201 0.47 8.71 7.23
CA VAL A 201 1.74 8.86 7.98
C VAL A 201 1.81 10.24 8.63
N LEU A 202 1.40 11.29 7.91
CA LEU A 202 1.33 12.63 8.48
C LEU A 202 0.32 12.71 9.63
N ALA A 203 -0.89 12.14 9.45
CA ALA A 203 -1.91 12.10 10.48
C ALA A 203 -1.44 11.36 11.74
N GLN A 204 -0.71 10.25 11.57
CA GLN A 204 -0.10 9.53 12.69
C GLN A 204 0.95 10.38 13.40
N LEU A 205 1.89 11.01 12.67
CA LEU A 205 2.88 11.91 13.23
C LEU A 205 2.23 13.03 14.07
N GLN A 206 1.16 13.64 13.56
CA GLN A 206 0.44 14.72 14.25
C GLN A 206 -0.32 14.24 15.48
N ARG A 207 -0.72 12.96 15.55
CA ARG A 207 -1.32 12.36 16.75
C ARG A 207 -0.30 12.00 17.82
N GLU A 208 0.86 11.50 17.40
CA GLU A 208 1.89 11.00 18.31
C GLU A 208 2.85 12.09 18.80
N ARG A 209 2.99 13.18 18.03
CA ARG A 209 3.97 14.24 18.28
C ARG A 209 3.32 15.62 18.30
N GLU A 210 3.42 16.31 19.42
CA GLU A 210 2.87 17.67 19.58
C GLU A 210 3.52 18.68 18.61
N ASP A 211 4.84 18.59 18.40
CA ASP A 211 5.56 19.47 17.48
C ASP A 211 5.17 19.24 16.01
N ALA A 212 4.77 18.02 15.64
CA ALA A 212 4.32 17.71 14.28
C ALA A 212 2.98 18.38 13.91
N LYS A 213 2.21 18.87 14.88
CA LYS A 213 0.99 19.65 14.62
C LYS A 213 1.25 20.98 13.91
N ALA A 214 2.51 21.46 13.93
CA ALA A 214 2.92 22.62 13.15
C ALA A 214 3.06 22.32 11.65
N LEU A 215 3.17 21.05 11.28
CA LEU A 215 3.23 20.63 9.87
C LEU A 215 1.85 20.78 9.25
N ARG A 216 1.80 21.42 8.10
CA ARG A 216 0.55 21.59 7.34
C ARG A 216 0.71 21.12 5.91
N THR A 217 -0.34 20.64 5.35
CA THR A 217 -0.38 20.25 3.93
C THR A 217 -0.53 21.46 3.05
N VAL A 218 0.16 21.44 1.91
CA VAL A 218 0.03 22.42 0.83
C VAL A 218 -0.27 21.71 -0.48
N ALA A 219 -0.73 22.46 -1.47
CA ALA A 219 -1.00 21.89 -2.79
C ALA A 219 0.25 21.24 -3.38
N SER A 220 0.10 20.08 -4.00
CA SER A 220 1.23 19.30 -4.55
C SER A 220 1.82 19.92 -5.81
N GLN A 221 1.11 20.84 -6.46
CA GLN A 221 1.54 21.45 -7.72
C GLN A 221 2.98 21.99 -7.67
N PRO A 222 3.80 21.67 -8.67
CA PRO A 222 3.47 21.13 -9.98
C PRO A 222 3.45 19.60 -10.09
N LEU A 223 3.61 18.88 -8.99
CA LEU A 223 3.48 17.42 -9.01
C LEU A 223 2.01 17.02 -9.23
N PRO A 224 1.77 15.92 -9.96
CA PRO A 224 0.42 15.39 -10.07
C PRO A 224 -0.09 14.92 -8.71
N GLU A 225 -1.38 15.09 -8.48
CA GLU A 225 -2.03 14.45 -7.34
C GLU A 225 -1.95 12.93 -7.47
N SER A 226 -1.66 12.27 -6.37
CA SER A 226 -1.50 10.82 -6.33
C SER A 226 -2.32 10.25 -5.20
N MET A 227 -3.29 9.43 -5.56
CA MET A 227 -4.16 8.73 -4.64
C MET A 227 -3.73 7.27 -4.54
N VAL A 228 -3.71 6.73 -3.33
CA VAL A 228 -3.61 5.31 -3.07
C VAL A 228 -4.99 4.80 -2.72
N ARG A 229 -5.49 3.86 -3.50
CA ARG A 229 -6.71 3.13 -3.18
C ARG A 229 -6.33 1.99 -2.24
N VAL A 230 -7.03 1.91 -1.12
CA VAL A 230 -6.77 0.90 -0.08
C VAL A 230 -7.94 -0.05 -0.03
N GLY A 231 -7.66 -1.33 -0.09
CA GLY A 231 -8.64 -2.40 -0.04
C GLY A 231 -8.12 -3.60 0.75
N ALA A 232 -8.77 -4.74 0.58
CA ALA A 232 -8.38 -5.98 1.21
C ALA A 232 -8.15 -7.09 0.19
N LEU A 233 -7.46 -8.15 0.61
CA LEU A 233 -7.33 -9.39 -0.12
C LEU A 233 -8.19 -10.46 0.52
N VAL A 234 -8.80 -11.27 -0.32
CA VAL A 234 -9.46 -12.52 0.04
C VAL A 234 -8.94 -13.63 -0.86
N SER A 235 -9.11 -14.89 -0.47
CA SER A 235 -8.77 -16.00 -1.36
C SER A 235 -9.60 -15.92 -2.65
N SER A 236 -8.97 -16.08 -3.81
CA SER A 236 -9.68 -16.11 -5.11
C SER A 236 -10.69 -17.26 -5.22
N ARG A 237 -10.55 -18.28 -4.37
CA ARG A 237 -11.50 -19.40 -4.27
C ARG A 237 -12.74 -19.05 -3.44
N ASN A 238 -12.70 -18.00 -2.61
CA ASN A 238 -13.82 -17.57 -1.76
C ASN A 238 -14.54 -16.37 -2.38
N THR A 239 -15.10 -16.57 -3.56
CA THR A 239 -15.83 -15.51 -4.29
C THR A 239 -17.04 -15.01 -3.53
N PHE A 240 -17.70 -15.89 -2.75
CA PHE A 240 -18.85 -15.50 -1.93
C PHE A 240 -18.45 -14.47 -0.87
N LEU A 241 -17.38 -14.74 -0.11
CA LEU A 241 -16.89 -13.78 0.89
C LEU A 241 -16.50 -12.45 0.25
N ARG A 242 -15.79 -12.48 -0.88
CA ARG A 242 -15.43 -11.27 -1.61
C ARG A 242 -16.66 -10.44 -1.96
N ASP A 243 -17.67 -11.08 -2.55
CA ASP A 243 -18.88 -10.39 -2.98
C ASP A 243 -19.67 -9.82 -1.78
N GLN A 244 -19.67 -10.49 -0.62
CA GLN A 244 -20.28 -9.97 0.61
C GLN A 244 -19.49 -8.79 1.18
N VAL A 245 -18.17 -8.87 1.21
CA VAL A 245 -17.28 -7.76 1.65
C VAL A 245 -17.44 -6.56 0.73
N ASP A 246 -17.46 -6.77 -0.58
CA ASP A 246 -17.66 -5.69 -1.56
C ASP A 246 -19.01 -4.98 -1.37
N GLN A 247 -20.09 -5.74 -1.11
CA GLN A 247 -21.40 -5.17 -0.80
C GLN A 247 -21.41 -4.40 0.53
N ALA A 248 -20.73 -4.92 1.55
CA ALA A 248 -20.58 -4.24 2.83
C ALA A 248 -19.82 -2.93 2.68
N ILE A 249 -18.71 -2.91 1.92
CA ILE A 249 -17.95 -1.70 1.62
C ILE A 249 -18.85 -0.68 0.91
N ASP A 250 -19.59 -1.09 -0.13
CA ASP A 250 -20.50 -0.20 -0.84
C ASP A 250 -21.56 0.42 0.07
N ALA A 251 -22.13 -0.37 0.98
CA ALA A 251 -23.14 0.10 1.95
C ALA A 251 -22.53 1.10 2.94
N LEU A 252 -21.35 0.79 3.50
CA LEU A 252 -20.63 1.64 4.45
C LEU A 252 -20.08 2.93 3.83
N VAL A 253 -19.78 2.93 2.52
CA VAL A 253 -19.47 4.15 1.76
C VAL A 253 -20.73 4.98 1.59
N ALA A 254 -21.84 4.35 1.20
CA ALA A 254 -23.09 5.04 0.89
C ALA A 254 -23.76 5.66 2.12
N ASP A 255 -23.64 5.04 3.30
CA ASP A 255 -24.19 5.57 4.54
C ASP A 255 -23.27 6.54 5.30
N GLY A 256 -22.03 6.70 4.80
CA GLY A 256 -21.02 7.61 5.37
C GLY A 256 -20.22 7.03 6.53
N SER A 257 -20.39 5.79 6.90
CA SER A 257 -19.66 5.14 8.01
C SER A 257 -18.15 5.14 7.78
N ILE A 258 -17.69 4.80 6.57
CA ILE A 258 -16.27 4.83 6.23
C ILE A 258 -15.73 6.27 6.25
N ALA A 259 -16.48 7.25 5.76
CA ALA A 259 -16.07 8.65 5.83
C ALA A 259 -15.91 9.12 7.28
N ALA A 260 -16.82 8.74 8.18
CA ALA A 260 -16.72 9.05 9.60
C ALA A 260 -15.47 8.42 10.25
N ILE A 261 -15.15 7.17 9.91
CA ILE A 261 -13.90 6.53 10.37
C ILE A 261 -12.68 7.27 9.82
N MET A 262 -12.65 7.66 8.53
CA MET A 262 -11.57 8.46 7.97
C MET A 262 -11.36 9.77 8.73
N ASP A 263 -12.44 10.47 9.07
CA ASP A 263 -12.40 11.72 9.84
C ASP A 263 -11.85 11.49 11.26
N GLU A 264 -12.24 10.40 11.94
CA GLU A 264 -11.73 10.03 13.27
C GLU A 264 -10.21 9.82 13.23
N PHE A 265 -9.70 9.22 12.16
CA PHE A 265 -8.26 9.02 11.98
C PHE A 265 -7.55 10.24 11.40
N GLY A 266 -8.25 11.32 11.09
CA GLY A 266 -7.70 12.53 10.47
C GLY A 266 -7.22 12.28 9.04
N TYR A 267 -7.83 11.33 8.33
CA TYR A 267 -7.46 11.01 6.96
C TYR A 267 -8.23 11.93 6.01
N THR A 268 -7.49 12.45 5.03
CA THR A 268 -8.07 13.18 3.91
C THR A 268 -8.17 12.27 2.69
N GLY A 269 -9.10 12.55 1.80
CA GLY A 269 -9.34 11.73 0.62
C GLY A 269 -10.82 11.37 0.50
N HIS A 270 -11.10 10.17 0.02
CA HIS A 270 -12.47 9.74 -0.24
C HIS A 270 -12.72 8.36 0.33
N ALA A 271 -13.91 8.15 0.91
CA ALA A 271 -14.41 6.81 1.17
C ALA A 271 -14.67 6.10 -0.16
N GLY A 272 -14.24 4.84 -0.28
CA GLY A 272 -14.32 4.10 -1.53
C GLY A 272 -13.25 4.49 -2.55
N GLU A 273 -13.68 4.74 -3.78
CA GLU A 273 -12.80 5.07 -4.92
C GLU A 273 -11.89 6.28 -4.72
#